data_5fda67244a119ba75b4daebac5773036
#
_entry.id   5fda67244a119ba75b4daebac5773036
#
_cell.length_a   1.000
_cell.length_b   1.000
_cell.length_c   1.000
_cell.angle_alpha   90.00
_cell.angle_beta   90.00
_cell.angle_gamma   90.00
#
_symmetry.space_group_name_H-M   'P 1'
#
loop_
_entity.id
_entity.type
_entity.pdbx_description
1 polymer ?
#
loop_
_entity_poly.entity_id
_entity_poly.type
_entity_poly.pdbx_seq_one_letter_code
_entity_poly.pdbx_strand_id
1 'polypeptide(L)'
;LKVALPYCEVRVKNLAICWNSLVLISTLKSKNLISYTQSAGNPYISCFSKDLEKCSDLKNSSETICEISRNFEIFFYTSNNLISKEWLTWFIGFSEGDGAILITKGKPRFVLTQKEGTILFHIKEVLGFGTVRQYNGYYRFIVSEPQSILLLIYIFNGNLVLPYRQKQLGNWIYAINCFNYSNSLSFKSWDKKELILELNPTLIKPNIKDAWLSGFTDAEGCFNVKIDPRPNTITGYRVFLRFLLDQKNAESTLLIVRDLFKFGQVSVRGNTNGVYRYHNNTFKGLIPVRNYFLAFPLKTKKAESFKHWLEVFNMVLKKEHLSPEGLEKIRVIAKIINNKNSLNNK
;
A
#
# COMPACT_ATOMS: atom_id res chain seq x y z
N LEU A 1 39.82 3.02 18.67
CA LEU A 1 39.08 4.19 18.21
C LEU A 1 37.59 3.95 18.55
N LYS A 2 37.17 4.48 19.73
CA LYS A 2 35.77 4.54 20.08
C LYS A 2 35.11 5.65 19.21
N VAL A 3 34.63 5.31 18.08
CA VAL A 3 33.70 6.18 17.35
C VAL A 3 32.35 5.98 18.04
N ALA A 4 31.99 6.89 18.94
CA ALA A 4 30.63 7.03 19.41
C ALA A 4 29.82 7.59 18.24
N LEU A 5 29.39 6.71 17.35
CA LEU A 5 28.45 7.05 16.31
C LEU A 5 27.15 7.53 16.97
N PRO A 6 26.57 8.63 16.54
CA PRO A 6 25.27 9.06 17.01
C PRO A 6 24.29 7.90 16.87
N TYR A 7 23.61 7.58 17.93
CA TYR A 7 22.72 6.44 18.05
C TYR A 7 21.65 6.35 16.94
N CYS A 8 21.31 7.49 16.32
CA CYS A 8 20.39 7.58 15.16
C CYS A 8 21.03 7.18 13.83
N GLU A 9 22.31 7.43 13.63
CA GLU A 9 23.01 7.15 12.37
C GLU A 9 23.12 5.66 12.06
N VAL A 10 23.40 4.85 13.09
CA VAL A 10 23.47 3.40 12.98
C VAL A 10 22.12 2.78 12.60
N ARG A 11 21.02 3.39 13.07
CA ARG A 11 19.67 2.85 12.84
C ARG A 11 19.16 3.06 11.43
N VAL A 12 19.45 4.23 10.85
CA VAL A 12 18.95 4.57 9.51
C VAL A 12 19.74 3.83 8.44
N LYS A 13 21.06 3.68 8.62
CA LYS A 13 21.92 3.00 7.63
C LYS A 13 21.68 1.50 7.52
N ASN A 14 21.33 0.83 8.61
CA ASN A 14 21.28 -0.64 8.66
C ASN A 14 19.88 -1.24 8.56
N LEU A 15 18.82 -0.44 8.61
CA LEU A 15 17.44 -0.95 8.61
C LEU A 15 16.98 -1.60 7.30
N ALA A 16 17.60 -1.23 6.21
CA ALA A 16 17.33 -1.84 4.90
C ALA A 16 18.14 -3.13 4.66
N ILE A 17 19.16 -3.43 5.49
CA ILE A 17 20.20 -4.38 5.10
C ILE A 17 20.32 -5.60 6.00
N CYS A 18 20.04 -5.55 7.31
CA CYS A 18 20.29 -6.73 8.15
C CYS A 18 19.56 -6.77 9.51
N TRP A 19 19.04 -7.93 9.83
CA TRP A 19 18.58 -8.35 11.16
C TRP A 19 19.62 -8.18 12.29
N ASN A 20 20.90 -8.16 11.96
CA ASN A 20 21.99 -8.02 12.91
C ASN A 20 22.02 -6.68 13.66
N SER A 21 21.41 -5.63 13.10
CA SER A 21 21.31 -4.33 13.77
C SER A 21 20.33 -4.32 14.95
N LEU A 22 19.32 -5.17 14.92
CA LEU A 22 18.38 -5.34 16.04
C LEU A 22 19.04 -5.98 17.26
N VAL A 23 19.92 -6.94 17.04
CA VAL A 23 20.71 -7.58 18.13
C VAL A 23 21.61 -6.55 18.81
N LEU A 24 22.21 -5.64 18.05
CA LEU A 24 23.04 -4.56 18.58
C LEU A 24 22.23 -3.53 19.39
N ILE A 25 21.00 -3.23 18.97
CA ILE A 25 20.08 -2.33 19.68
C ILE A 25 19.59 -2.96 20.98
N SER A 26 19.33 -4.26 20.98
CA SER A 26 18.92 -5.00 22.17
C SER A 26 20.06 -5.12 23.20
N THR A 27 21.29 -5.31 22.74
CA THR A 27 22.46 -5.43 23.63
C THR A 27 22.87 -4.11 24.27
N LEU A 28 22.68 -2.97 23.62
CA LEU A 28 22.98 -1.66 24.19
C LEU A 28 21.96 -1.17 25.24
N LYS A 29 20.75 -1.73 25.25
CA LYS A 29 19.70 -1.48 26.28
C LYS A 29 19.49 -2.63 27.26
N SER A 30 20.37 -3.62 27.27
CA SER A 30 20.15 -4.89 27.95
C SER A 30 19.82 -4.79 29.44
N LYS A 31 20.28 -3.78 30.15
CA LYS A 31 20.02 -3.65 31.60
C LYS A 31 18.57 -3.31 31.95
N ASN A 32 17.83 -2.64 31.08
CA ASN A 32 16.42 -2.25 31.32
C ASN A 32 15.40 -3.10 30.60
N LEU A 33 15.78 -3.80 29.52
CA LEU A 33 14.87 -4.66 28.76
C LEU A 33 14.73 -6.07 29.38
N ILE A 34 15.79 -6.56 30.04
CA ILE A 34 15.76 -7.90 30.70
C ILE A 34 14.76 -7.92 31.85
N SER A 35 14.59 -6.82 32.58
CA SER A 35 13.58 -6.73 33.65
C SER A 35 12.14 -6.68 33.10
N TYR A 36 11.95 -6.18 31.89
CA TYR A 36 10.61 -6.10 31.24
C TYR A 36 10.16 -7.43 30.63
N THR A 37 11.09 -8.27 30.20
CA THR A 37 10.78 -9.56 29.57
C THR A 37 10.45 -10.66 30.59
N GLN A 38 10.82 -10.49 31.85
CA GLN A 38 10.54 -11.46 32.92
C GLN A 38 9.20 -11.24 33.66
N SER A 39 8.59 -10.05 33.55
CA SER A 39 7.38 -9.73 34.35
C SER A 39 6.06 -9.71 33.57
N ALA A 40 6.08 -9.75 32.24
CA ALA A 40 4.86 -9.82 31.44
C ALA A 40 5.07 -10.87 30.36
N GLY A 41 4.42 -11.99 30.47
CA GLY A 41 4.34 -13.00 29.44
C GLY A 41 3.73 -12.40 28.16
N ASN A 42 4.56 -11.73 27.37
CA ASN A 42 4.11 -11.09 26.14
C ASN A 42 4.11 -12.15 25.02
N PRO A 43 2.94 -12.60 24.55
CA PRO A 43 2.82 -13.67 23.53
C PRO A 43 3.52 -13.33 22.21
N TYR A 44 3.89 -12.06 21.99
CA TYR A 44 4.59 -11.61 20.79
C TYR A 44 6.07 -12.01 20.73
N ILE A 45 6.74 -12.24 21.87
CA ILE A 45 8.15 -12.69 21.88
C ILE A 45 8.26 -14.17 21.48
N SER A 46 7.24 -14.97 21.77
CA SER A 46 7.19 -16.38 21.39
C SER A 46 6.97 -16.60 19.87
N CYS A 47 6.33 -15.66 19.18
CA CYS A 47 6.23 -15.72 17.72
C CYS A 47 7.55 -15.39 17.02
N PHE A 48 8.33 -14.45 17.57
CA PHE A 48 9.63 -14.08 17.00
C PHE A 48 10.69 -15.20 17.12
N SER A 49 10.66 -15.98 18.20
CA SER A 49 11.60 -17.10 18.36
C SER A 49 11.29 -18.30 17.47
N LYS A 50 10.01 -18.54 17.16
CA LYS A 50 9.60 -19.64 16.25
C LYS A 50 9.94 -19.37 14.79
N ASP A 51 9.90 -18.10 14.36
CA ASP A 51 10.30 -17.73 13.00
C ASP A 51 11.84 -17.74 12.80
N LEU A 52 12.61 -17.56 13.87
CA LEU A 52 14.06 -17.68 13.84
C LEU A 52 14.55 -19.14 13.70
N GLU A 53 13.86 -20.11 14.31
CA GLU A 53 14.19 -21.52 14.15
C GLU A 53 13.84 -22.05 12.76
N LYS A 54 12.78 -21.54 12.13
CA LYS A 54 12.44 -21.89 10.74
C LYS A 54 13.40 -21.33 9.68
N CYS A 55 14.14 -20.25 10.01
CA CYS A 55 15.16 -19.72 9.10
C CYS A 55 16.49 -20.51 9.13
N SER A 56 16.75 -21.31 10.17
CA SER A 56 17.98 -22.11 10.25
C SER A 56 17.94 -23.37 9.36
N ASP A 57 16.74 -23.89 9.07
CA ASP A 57 16.57 -25.11 8.27
C ASP A 57 16.54 -24.89 6.75
N LEU A 58 16.58 -23.61 6.30
CA LEU A 58 16.54 -23.24 4.88
C LEU A 58 17.91 -23.07 4.22
N LYS A 59 19.00 -23.52 4.86
CA LYS A 59 20.37 -23.37 4.32
C LYS A 59 20.73 -24.31 3.18
N ASN A 60 19.85 -25.20 2.71
CA ASN A 60 20.19 -26.23 1.72
C ASN A 60 19.27 -26.33 0.50
N SER A 61 18.58 -25.28 0.08
CA SER A 61 17.95 -25.27 -1.25
C SER A 61 18.36 -24.02 -2.02
N SER A 62 19.09 -24.23 -3.10
CA SER A 62 19.35 -23.24 -4.14
C SER A 62 18.01 -22.70 -4.68
N GLU A 63 17.94 -21.35 -4.85
CA GLU A 63 16.80 -20.61 -5.41
C GLU A 63 15.64 -20.30 -4.48
N THR A 64 15.88 -19.90 -3.25
CA THR A 64 14.87 -19.12 -2.52
C THR A 64 15.16 -17.65 -2.74
N ILE A 65 14.40 -17.01 -3.64
CA ILE A 65 14.30 -15.54 -3.68
C ILE A 65 13.79 -15.14 -2.30
N CYS A 66 14.67 -14.61 -1.46
CA CYS A 66 14.30 -14.02 -0.18
C CYS A 66 13.30 -12.90 -0.49
N GLU A 67 12.02 -13.13 -0.20
CA GLU A 67 11.02 -12.07 -0.30
C GLU A 67 11.40 -10.98 0.69
N ILE A 68 11.78 -9.83 0.15
CA ILE A 68 12.12 -8.66 0.97
C ILE A 68 10.82 -8.20 1.62
N SER A 69 10.66 -8.50 2.92
CA SER A 69 9.52 -8.01 3.69
C SER A 69 9.69 -6.53 4.01
N ARG A 70 8.59 -5.77 4.03
CA ARG A 70 8.57 -4.37 4.45
C ARG A 70 8.91 -4.27 5.93
N ASN A 71 9.86 -3.40 6.23
CA ASN A 71 10.33 -3.17 7.59
C ASN A 71 9.64 -1.94 8.18
N PHE A 72 8.84 -2.15 9.22
CA PHE A 72 8.10 -1.08 9.92
C PHE A 72 8.60 -0.89 11.37
N GLU A 73 9.72 -1.50 11.75
CA GLU A 73 10.17 -1.54 13.14
C GLU A 73 10.40 -0.16 13.74
N ILE A 74 11.04 0.76 12.98
CA ILE A 74 11.22 2.13 13.46
C ILE A 74 9.89 2.82 13.68
N PHE A 75 8.94 2.66 12.76
CA PHE A 75 7.60 3.24 12.90
C PHE A 75 6.93 2.72 14.17
N PHE A 76 6.88 1.42 14.40
CA PHE A 76 6.28 0.83 15.62
C PHE A 76 6.96 1.29 16.89
N TYR A 77 8.30 1.30 16.89
CA TYR A 77 9.07 1.75 18.06
C TYR A 77 8.83 3.23 18.36
N THR A 78 8.72 4.08 17.35
CA THR A 78 8.61 5.54 17.51
C THR A 78 7.17 5.96 17.81
N SER A 79 6.18 5.29 17.24
CA SER A 79 4.76 5.66 17.37
C SER A 79 4.09 5.08 18.60
N ASN A 80 4.66 4.05 19.24
CA ASN A 80 3.99 3.22 20.24
C ASN A 80 2.64 2.66 19.78
N ASN A 81 2.44 2.51 18.46
CA ASN A 81 1.19 2.13 17.87
C ASN A 81 1.28 0.75 17.20
N LEU A 82 0.37 -0.15 17.56
CA LEU A 82 0.30 -1.53 17.03
C LEU A 82 -0.64 -1.62 15.82
N ILE A 83 -0.26 -0.95 14.72
CA ILE A 83 -0.99 -1.05 13.46
C ILE A 83 -0.56 -2.34 12.74
N SER A 84 -1.51 -3.09 12.18
CA SER A 84 -1.17 -4.32 11.46
C SER A 84 -0.30 -4.04 10.22
N LYS A 85 0.65 -4.94 9.92
CA LYS A 85 1.48 -4.85 8.70
C LYS A 85 0.61 -4.85 7.44
N GLU A 86 -0.49 -5.60 7.43
CA GLU A 86 -1.45 -5.63 6.33
C GLU A 86 -2.06 -4.24 6.09
N TRP A 87 -2.50 -3.56 7.15
CA TRP A 87 -3.06 -2.21 7.02
C TRP A 87 -2.01 -1.21 6.53
N LEU A 88 -0.77 -1.29 7.03
CA LEU A 88 0.32 -0.41 6.58
C LEU A 88 0.66 -0.63 5.11
N THR A 89 0.70 -1.88 4.63
CA THR A 89 0.95 -2.15 3.21
C THR A 89 -0.20 -1.66 2.33
N TRP A 90 -1.45 -1.81 2.79
CA TRP A 90 -2.61 -1.19 2.15
C TRP A 90 -2.49 0.34 2.10
N PHE A 91 -2.15 0.98 3.22
CA PHE A 91 -2.01 2.43 3.31
C PHE A 91 -0.90 2.97 2.39
N ILE A 92 0.22 2.26 2.26
CA ILE A 92 1.28 2.60 1.31
C ILE A 92 0.74 2.56 -0.12
N GLY A 93 0.11 1.46 -0.53
CA GLY A 93 -0.46 1.32 -1.88
C GLY A 93 -1.49 2.41 -2.18
N PHE A 94 -2.40 2.70 -1.25
CA PHE A 94 -3.39 3.78 -1.36
C PHE A 94 -2.73 5.16 -1.47
N SER A 95 -1.69 5.41 -0.67
CA SER A 95 -0.92 6.66 -0.69
C SER A 95 -0.12 6.83 -1.98
N GLU A 96 0.35 5.77 -2.59
CA GLU A 96 1.08 5.84 -3.86
C GLU A 96 0.17 6.22 -5.03
N GLY A 97 -1.10 5.78 -5.02
CA GLY A 97 -2.09 6.20 -6.00
C GLY A 97 -2.56 7.65 -5.72
N ASP A 98 -3.31 7.84 -4.66
CA ASP A 98 -4.07 9.09 -4.36
C ASP A 98 -3.33 10.10 -3.48
N GLY A 99 -2.19 9.73 -2.88
CA GLY A 99 -1.44 10.61 -1.98
C GLY A 99 -0.62 11.67 -2.73
N ALA A 100 -0.53 12.85 -2.14
CA ALA A 100 0.34 13.93 -2.58
C ALA A 100 1.45 14.17 -1.54
N ILE A 101 2.70 13.83 -1.92
CA ILE A 101 3.92 14.06 -1.16
C ILE A 101 4.48 15.41 -1.62
N LEU A 102 4.24 16.47 -0.87
CA LEU A 102 4.47 17.85 -1.28
C LEU A 102 5.49 18.56 -0.38
N ILE A 103 6.13 19.59 -0.94
CA ILE A 103 6.83 20.60 -0.15
C ILE A 103 6.10 21.93 -0.36
N THR A 104 5.61 22.51 0.74
CA THR A 104 4.88 23.78 0.72
C THR A 104 5.63 24.79 1.58
N LYS A 105 6.10 25.89 0.99
CA LYS A 105 6.91 26.91 1.68
C LYS A 105 8.11 26.29 2.43
N GLY A 106 8.82 25.36 1.77
CA GLY A 106 9.98 24.66 2.33
C GLY A 106 9.65 23.55 3.33
N LYS A 107 8.39 23.31 3.69
CA LYS A 107 7.99 22.30 4.68
C LYS A 107 7.29 21.11 4.02
N PRO A 108 7.64 19.88 4.40
CA PRO A 108 6.94 18.67 3.97
C PRO A 108 5.46 18.69 4.35
N ARG A 109 4.64 18.21 3.44
CA ARG A 109 3.19 18.09 3.63
C ARG A 109 2.65 16.89 2.89
N PHE A 110 1.87 16.04 3.55
CA PHE A 110 1.12 14.94 2.96
C PHE A 110 -0.35 15.28 2.85
N VAL A 111 -0.96 14.94 1.71
CA VAL A 111 -2.39 15.17 1.49
C VAL A 111 -2.99 13.98 0.75
N LEU A 112 -4.08 13.43 1.30
CA LEU A 112 -5.00 12.53 0.58
C LEU A 112 -6.29 13.29 0.30
N THR A 113 -6.81 13.20 -0.92
CA THR A 113 -8.06 13.85 -1.30
C THR A 113 -9.05 12.80 -1.78
N GLN A 114 -10.26 12.79 -1.20
CA GLN A 114 -11.34 11.87 -1.56
C GLN A 114 -12.68 12.60 -1.62
N LYS A 115 -13.58 12.18 -2.49
CA LYS A 115 -14.96 12.71 -2.53
C LYS A 115 -15.71 12.41 -1.23
N GLU A 116 -15.41 11.29 -0.59
CA GLU A 116 -16.01 10.86 0.66
C GLU A 116 -15.01 10.81 1.79
N GLY A 117 -15.44 11.30 2.96
CA GLY A 117 -14.58 11.41 4.13
C GLY A 117 -14.32 10.10 4.85
N THR A 118 -15.17 9.08 4.70
CA THR A 118 -15.15 7.86 5.52
C THR A 118 -13.76 7.22 5.60
N ILE A 119 -13.11 6.96 4.47
CA ILE A 119 -11.79 6.34 4.45
C ILE A 119 -10.72 7.27 5.07
N LEU A 120 -10.84 8.58 4.89
CA LEU A 120 -9.90 9.55 5.45
C LEU A 120 -10.03 9.68 6.97
N PHE A 121 -11.25 9.60 7.51
CA PHE A 121 -11.47 9.54 8.95
C PHE A 121 -10.92 8.24 9.55
N HIS A 122 -11.14 7.10 8.88
CA HIS A 122 -10.56 5.83 9.29
C HIS A 122 -9.02 5.87 9.29
N ILE A 123 -8.39 6.44 8.25
CA ILE A 123 -6.93 6.62 8.20
C ILE A 123 -6.43 7.47 9.36
N LYS A 124 -7.13 8.60 9.66
CA LYS A 124 -6.78 9.45 10.79
C LYS A 124 -6.88 8.70 12.12
N GLU A 125 -7.93 7.92 12.32
CA GLU A 125 -8.16 7.13 13.53
C GLU A 125 -7.04 6.09 13.73
N VAL A 126 -6.74 5.31 12.70
CA VAL A 126 -5.72 4.25 12.78
C VAL A 126 -4.33 4.81 12.97
N LEU A 127 -3.94 5.88 12.24
CA LEU A 127 -2.63 6.50 12.39
C LEU A 127 -2.48 7.28 13.71
N GLY A 128 -3.57 7.78 14.28
CA GLY A 128 -3.57 8.60 15.49
C GLY A 128 -3.11 10.05 15.28
N PHE A 129 -2.87 10.47 14.03
CA PHE A 129 -2.42 11.83 13.69
C PHE A 129 -3.02 12.35 12.38
N GLY A 130 -2.72 13.62 12.05
CA GLY A 130 -3.25 14.29 10.89
C GLY A 130 -4.63 14.93 11.12
N THR A 131 -5.11 15.66 10.13
CA THR A 131 -6.39 16.39 10.19
C THR A 131 -7.22 16.11 8.96
N VAL A 132 -8.49 15.73 9.14
CA VAL A 132 -9.46 15.63 8.04
C VAL A 132 -10.25 16.94 7.96
N ARG A 133 -10.29 17.54 6.78
CA ARG A 133 -11.07 18.76 6.48
C ARG A 133 -12.05 18.49 5.35
N GLN A 134 -13.26 18.98 5.51
CA GLN A 134 -14.28 18.98 4.47
C GLN A 134 -14.17 20.26 3.64
N TYR A 135 -14.29 20.10 2.34
CA TYR A 135 -14.40 21.16 1.36
C TYR A 135 -15.67 20.99 0.53
N ASN A 136 -15.99 21.94 -0.32
CA ASN A 136 -17.15 21.77 -1.21
C ASN A 136 -16.92 20.61 -2.20
N GLY A 137 -17.63 19.50 -2.00
CA GLY A 137 -17.60 18.31 -2.86
C GLY A 137 -16.46 17.31 -2.59
N TYR A 138 -15.58 17.51 -1.61
CA TYR A 138 -14.52 16.57 -1.27
C TYR A 138 -13.97 16.74 0.14
N TYR A 139 -13.17 15.78 0.60
CA TYR A 139 -12.46 15.78 1.88
C TYR A 139 -10.97 15.67 1.66
N ARG A 140 -10.18 16.22 2.58
CA ARG A 140 -8.73 16.06 2.62
C ARG A 140 -8.26 15.60 3.98
N PHE A 141 -7.45 14.54 3.99
CA PHE A 141 -6.59 14.20 5.12
C PHE A 141 -5.25 14.89 4.90
N ILE A 142 -4.79 15.66 5.89
CA ILE A 142 -3.62 16.52 5.81
C ILE A 142 -2.70 16.22 6.98
N VAL A 143 -1.43 16.00 6.67
CA VAL A 143 -0.35 15.88 7.66
C VAL A 143 0.70 16.93 7.33
N SER A 144 1.04 17.78 8.30
CA SER A 144 2.04 18.84 8.17
C SER A 144 2.85 19.06 9.44
N GLU A 145 2.49 18.42 10.53
CA GLU A 145 3.22 18.45 11.79
C GLU A 145 4.52 17.65 11.65
N PRO A 146 5.68 18.21 12.09
CA PRO A 146 6.98 17.58 11.91
C PRO A 146 7.08 16.14 12.43
N GLN A 147 6.56 15.86 13.62
CA GLN A 147 6.59 14.52 14.22
C GLN A 147 5.77 13.52 13.40
N SER A 148 4.57 13.93 12.95
CA SER A 148 3.69 13.11 12.13
C SER A 148 4.29 12.87 10.74
N ILE A 149 4.99 13.85 10.16
CA ILE A 149 5.73 13.70 8.90
C ILE A 149 6.87 12.69 9.07
N LEU A 150 7.59 12.73 10.18
CA LEU A 150 8.65 11.76 10.47
C LEU A 150 8.09 10.32 10.55
N LEU A 151 6.93 10.14 11.19
CA LEU A 151 6.24 8.85 11.22
C LEU A 151 5.88 8.36 9.81
N LEU A 152 5.39 9.26 8.95
CA LEU A 152 5.12 8.92 7.54
C LEU A 152 6.40 8.56 6.78
N ILE A 153 7.52 9.24 7.05
CA ILE A 153 8.80 8.86 6.44
C ILE A 153 9.21 7.44 6.88
N TYR A 154 9.05 7.08 8.13
CA TYR A 154 9.34 5.71 8.57
C TYR A 154 8.44 4.64 7.94
N ILE A 155 7.17 4.99 7.62
CA ILE A 155 6.28 4.10 6.88
C ILE A 155 6.73 3.97 5.42
N PHE A 156 7.11 5.08 4.77
CA PHE A 156 7.34 5.12 3.32
C PHE A 156 8.77 4.79 2.90
N ASN A 157 9.77 5.09 3.75
CA ASN A 157 11.18 4.96 3.39
C ASN A 157 11.59 3.50 3.20
N GLY A 158 12.05 3.16 1.99
CA GLY A 158 12.32 1.80 1.56
C GLY A 158 11.09 0.96 1.20
N ASN A 159 9.85 1.52 1.30
CA ASN A 159 8.60 0.79 1.12
C ASN A 159 7.75 1.26 -0.07
N LEU A 160 8.08 2.39 -0.69
CA LEU A 160 7.39 2.89 -1.89
C LEU A 160 7.82 2.09 -3.12
N VAL A 161 6.87 1.68 -3.93
CA VAL A 161 7.09 0.91 -5.16
C VAL A 161 7.33 1.83 -6.37
N LEU A 162 6.56 2.94 -6.46
CA LEU A 162 6.60 3.83 -7.62
C LEU A 162 7.84 4.75 -7.59
N PRO A 163 8.70 4.75 -8.64
CA PRO A 163 9.95 5.52 -8.63
C PRO A 163 9.75 7.02 -8.42
N TYR A 164 8.67 7.60 -8.97
CA TYR A 164 8.41 9.03 -8.79
C TYR A 164 8.01 9.38 -7.34
N ARG A 165 7.37 8.45 -6.60
CA ARG A 165 7.06 8.62 -5.18
C ARG A 165 8.31 8.53 -4.31
N GLN A 166 9.24 7.65 -4.66
CA GLN A 166 10.55 7.58 -4.01
C GLN A 166 11.31 8.90 -4.18
N LYS A 167 11.29 9.48 -5.39
CA LYS A 167 11.88 10.81 -5.64
C LYS A 167 11.22 11.90 -4.79
N GLN A 168 9.89 11.90 -4.68
CA GLN A 168 9.17 12.86 -3.83
C GLN A 168 9.55 12.70 -2.35
N LEU A 169 9.68 11.47 -1.86
CA LEU A 169 10.14 11.19 -0.50
C LEU A 169 11.58 11.65 -0.28
N GLY A 170 12.47 11.44 -1.26
CA GLY A 170 13.83 11.96 -1.21
C GLY A 170 13.88 13.48 -1.04
N ASN A 171 13.00 14.20 -1.72
CA ASN A 171 12.87 15.65 -1.55
C ASN A 171 12.41 16.02 -0.13
N TRP A 172 11.50 15.24 0.49
CA TRP A 172 11.12 15.46 1.90
C TRP A 172 12.29 15.27 2.85
N ILE A 173 13.02 14.15 2.69
CA ILE A 173 14.21 13.85 3.49
C ILE A 173 15.25 14.98 3.37
N TYR A 174 15.51 15.41 2.14
CA TYR A 174 16.41 16.54 1.89
C TYR A 174 15.93 17.84 2.58
N ALA A 175 14.63 18.17 2.45
CA ALA A 175 14.09 19.37 3.09
C ALA A 175 14.19 19.32 4.62
N ILE A 176 13.98 18.16 5.24
CA ILE A 176 14.11 17.98 6.68
C ILE A 176 15.56 18.16 7.12
N ASN A 177 16.49 17.55 6.40
CA ASN A 177 17.92 17.68 6.72
C ASN A 177 18.44 19.10 6.57
N CYS A 178 18.00 19.83 5.52
CA CYS A 178 18.43 21.22 5.27
C CYS A 178 17.87 22.24 6.26
N PHE A 179 16.62 22.04 6.72
CA PHE A 179 15.93 23.04 7.55
C PHE A 179 16.09 22.85 9.06
N ASN A 180 17.04 22.02 9.51
CA ASN A 180 17.21 21.72 10.92
C ASN A 180 15.86 21.43 11.62
N TYR A 181 15.03 20.67 10.95
CA TYR A 181 13.72 20.23 11.47
C TYR A 181 13.86 19.50 12.81
N SER A 182 15.07 19.00 13.09
CA SER A 182 15.49 18.42 14.36
C SER A 182 15.25 19.32 15.58
N ASN A 183 15.36 20.62 15.42
CA ASN A 183 15.13 21.58 16.52
C ASN A 183 13.64 21.73 16.89
N SER A 184 12.71 21.43 15.97
CA SER A 184 11.28 21.43 16.25
C SER A 184 10.73 20.02 16.58
N LEU A 185 11.52 18.98 16.35
CA LEU A 185 11.26 17.61 16.76
C LEU A 185 11.75 17.44 18.22
N SER A 186 11.14 18.13 19.17
CA SER A 186 11.38 17.89 20.59
C SER A 186 10.79 16.51 20.94
N PHE A 187 11.51 15.45 20.60
CA PHE A 187 11.32 14.18 21.29
C PHE A 187 11.64 14.42 22.75
N LYS A 188 10.62 14.42 23.61
CA LYS A 188 10.83 14.42 25.05
C LYS A 188 11.86 13.34 25.35
N SER A 189 13.07 13.76 25.76
CA SER A 189 14.10 12.98 26.43
C SER A 189 15.06 12.08 25.63
N TRP A 190 15.48 12.37 24.45
CA TRP A 190 16.64 11.65 23.89
C TRP A 190 17.65 12.63 23.31
N ASP A 191 18.88 12.57 23.76
CA ASP A 191 20.05 13.38 23.39
C ASP A 191 19.88 14.32 22.19
N LYS A 192 20.29 15.58 22.34
CA LYS A 192 20.33 16.66 21.34
C LYS A 192 21.20 16.35 20.11
N LYS A 193 21.16 15.12 19.62
CA LYS A 193 21.90 14.71 18.42
C LYS A 193 21.05 14.97 17.19
N GLU A 194 21.67 15.58 16.23
CA GLU A 194 21.13 15.92 14.92
C GLU A 194 20.59 14.66 14.23
N LEU A 195 19.28 14.61 13.93
CA LEU A 195 18.65 13.52 13.21
C LEU A 195 18.94 13.68 11.72
N ILE A 196 19.86 12.92 11.18
CA ILE A 196 20.11 12.83 9.73
C ILE A 196 19.32 11.65 9.18
N LEU A 197 18.42 11.93 8.24
CA LEU A 197 17.65 10.93 7.51
C LEU A 197 18.33 10.61 6.19
N GLU A 198 18.40 9.32 5.84
CA GLU A 198 18.86 8.85 4.53
C GLU A 198 17.70 8.19 3.78
N LEU A 199 17.66 8.38 2.46
CA LEU A 199 16.70 7.69 1.60
C LEU A 199 17.15 6.24 1.40
N ASN A 200 16.36 5.30 1.86
CA ASN A 200 16.62 3.88 1.66
C ASN A 200 16.22 3.46 0.23
N PRO A 201 17.06 2.71 -0.47
CA PRO A 201 16.67 2.17 -1.77
C PRO A 201 15.50 1.21 -1.59
N THR A 202 14.51 1.32 -2.47
CA THR A 202 13.38 0.39 -2.47
C THR A 202 13.70 -0.81 -3.34
N LEU A 203 13.77 -1.99 -2.72
CA LEU A 203 13.91 -3.28 -3.39
C LEU A 203 12.57 -4.02 -3.49
N ILE A 204 11.52 -3.46 -2.90
CA ILE A 204 10.20 -4.06 -2.83
C ILE A 204 9.47 -3.91 -4.17
N LYS A 205 8.87 -5.01 -4.61
CA LYS A 205 8.00 -5.05 -5.79
C LYS A 205 6.57 -5.41 -5.37
N PRO A 206 5.54 -5.05 -6.17
CA PRO A 206 4.20 -5.57 -5.95
C PRO A 206 4.23 -7.09 -5.82
N ASN A 207 3.45 -7.63 -4.89
CA ASN A 207 3.31 -9.07 -4.70
C ASN A 207 1.86 -9.43 -4.30
N ILE A 208 1.51 -10.71 -4.31
CA ILE A 208 0.17 -11.20 -3.97
C ILE A 208 0.02 -11.61 -2.50
N LYS A 209 1.05 -11.42 -1.67
CA LYS A 209 1.07 -11.87 -0.27
C LYS A 209 0.87 -10.73 0.72
N ASP A 210 0.74 -9.49 0.24
CA ASP A 210 0.45 -8.32 1.06
C ASP A 210 -0.69 -7.47 0.46
N ALA A 211 -1.16 -6.48 1.20
CA ALA A 211 -2.29 -5.63 0.83
C ALA A 211 -1.91 -4.40 -0.04
N TRP A 212 -0.64 -4.28 -0.50
CA TRP A 212 -0.23 -3.11 -1.28
C TRP A 212 -1.09 -2.91 -2.53
N LEU A 213 -1.30 -4.00 -3.32
CA LEU A 213 -2.09 -3.94 -4.54
C LEU A 213 -3.57 -3.65 -4.26
N SER A 214 -4.10 -4.04 -3.08
CA SER A 214 -5.45 -3.66 -2.65
C SER A 214 -5.54 -2.15 -2.41
N GLY A 215 -4.59 -1.57 -1.66
CA GLY A 215 -4.53 -0.13 -1.45
C GLY A 215 -4.35 0.65 -2.76
N PHE A 216 -3.45 0.20 -3.63
CA PHE A 216 -3.24 0.80 -4.94
C PHE A 216 -4.48 0.70 -5.84
N THR A 217 -5.23 -0.41 -5.75
CA THR A 217 -6.51 -0.59 -6.45
C THR A 217 -7.60 0.32 -5.89
N ASP A 218 -7.64 0.52 -4.57
CA ASP A 218 -8.56 1.48 -3.95
C ASP A 218 -8.34 2.91 -4.48
N ALA A 219 -7.11 3.27 -4.84
CA ALA A 219 -6.80 4.53 -5.51
C ALA A 219 -7.14 4.46 -7.03
N GLU A 220 -6.48 3.63 -7.78
CA GLU A 220 -6.37 3.68 -9.24
C GLU A 220 -7.14 2.58 -9.98
N GLY A 221 -7.72 1.62 -9.26
CA GLY A 221 -8.35 0.44 -9.85
C GLY A 221 -9.79 0.67 -10.28
N CYS A 222 -10.24 -0.16 -11.20
CA CYS A 222 -11.62 -0.17 -11.67
C CYS A 222 -12.09 -1.60 -11.95
N PHE A 223 -13.19 -1.99 -11.32
CA PHE A 223 -13.96 -3.17 -11.68
C PHE A 223 -15.10 -2.74 -12.61
N ASN A 224 -15.24 -3.41 -13.72
CA ASN A 224 -16.22 -3.03 -14.74
C ASN A 224 -16.87 -4.27 -15.36
N VAL A 225 -18.12 -4.13 -15.76
CA VAL A 225 -18.86 -5.15 -16.51
C VAL A 225 -19.36 -4.53 -17.80
N LYS A 226 -19.02 -5.13 -18.94
CA LYS A 226 -19.45 -4.71 -20.27
C LYS A 226 -20.28 -5.82 -20.91
N ILE A 227 -21.35 -5.46 -21.57
CA ILE A 227 -22.23 -6.37 -22.30
C ILE A 227 -22.28 -5.89 -23.75
N ASP A 228 -21.71 -6.67 -24.64
CA ASP A 228 -21.63 -6.35 -26.07
C ASP A 228 -22.56 -7.25 -26.90
N PRO A 229 -23.21 -6.71 -27.91
CA PRO A 229 -23.97 -7.51 -28.89
C PRO A 229 -23.04 -8.55 -29.56
N ARG A 230 -23.50 -9.79 -29.61
CA ARG A 230 -22.81 -10.89 -30.29
C ARG A 230 -23.85 -11.89 -30.82
N PRO A 231 -24.35 -11.70 -32.07
CA PRO A 231 -25.47 -12.47 -32.61
C PRO A 231 -25.28 -14.00 -32.53
N ASN A 232 -24.04 -14.48 -32.64
CA ASN A 232 -23.70 -15.91 -32.66
C ASN A 232 -23.62 -16.54 -31.26
N THR A 233 -24.19 -15.89 -30.21
CA THR A 233 -24.32 -16.46 -28.86
C THR A 233 -25.77 -16.75 -28.51
N ILE A 234 -26.02 -17.64 -27.54
CA ILE A 234 -27.36 -18.09 -27.14
C ILE A 234 -28.30 -16.90 -26.86
N THR A 235 -27.80 -15.88 -26.16
CA THR A 235 -28.56 -14.69 -25.76
C THR A 235 -28.38 -13.51 -26.72
N GLY A 236 -27.60 -13.66 -27.79
CA GLY A 236 -27.24 -12.55 -28.69
C GLY A 236 -26.24 -11.55 -28.10
N TYR A 237 -25.69 -11.83 -26.88
CA TYR A 237 -24.79 -10.92 -26.16
C TYR A 237 -23.64 -11.68 -25.54
N ARG A 238 -22.52 -10.95 -25.33
CA ARG A 238 -21.36 -11.41 -24.57
C ARG A 238 -21.13 -10.54 -23.35
N VAL A 239 -20.98 -11.17 -22.19
CA VAL A 239 -20.64 -10.51 -20.93
C VAL A 239 -19.13 -10.53 -20.74
N PHE A 240 -18.54 -9.35 -20.50
CA PHE A 240 -17.15 -9.16 -20.16
C PHE A 240 -17.02 -8.60 -18.76
N LEU A 241 -16.40 -9.34 -17.86
CA LEU A 241 -15.88 -8.77 -16.63
C LEU A 241 -14.47 -8.23 -16.91
N ARG A 242 -14.14 -7.09 -16.32
CA ARG A 242 -12.84 -6.45 -16.50
C ARG A 242 -12.29 -5.97 -15.16
N PHE A 243 -11.00 -6.13 -14.99
CA PHE A 243 -10.22 -5.47 -13.96
C PHE A 243 -9.19 -4.58 -14.62
N LEU A 244 -9.14 -3.31 -14.23
CA LEU A 244 -8.32 -2.26 -14.82
C LEU A 244 -7.53 -1.55 -13.74
N LEU A 245 -6.27 -1.17 -14.06
CA LEU A 245 -5.44 -0.28 -13.27
C LEU A 245 -4.83 0.76 -14.22
N ASP A 246 -5.03 2.03 -13.94
CA ASP A 246 -4.44 3.12 -14.72
C ASP A 246 -3.39 3.84 -13.88
N GLN A 247 -2.19 4.07 -14.42
CA GLN A 247 -1.18 4.86 -13.71
C GLN A 247 -0.26 5.60 -14.66
N LYS A 248 0.01 6.85 -14.33
CA LYS A 248 0.92 7.69 -15.10
C LYS A 248 2.37 7.29 -14.81
N ASN A 249 3.18 7.17 -15.88
CA ASN A 249 4.61 6.88 -15.82
C ASN A 249 4.99 5.62 -15.00
N ALA A 250 4.12 4.60 -14.98
CA ALA A 250 4.31 3.38 -14.17
C ALA A 250 4.17 2.09 -15.00
N GLU A 251 4.62 2.09 -16.25
CA GLU A 251 4.57 0.91 -17.11
C GLU A 251 5.23 -0.31 -16.45
N SER A 252 6.46 -0.14 -15.94
CA SER A 252 7.22 -1.22 -15.29
C SER A 252 6.46 -1.83 -14.10
N THR A 253 5.82 -1.00 -13.27
CA THR A 253 5.03 -1.48 -12.13
C THR A 253 3.79 -2.25 -12.59
N LEU A 254 3.10 -1.77 -13.62
CA LEU A 254 1.93 -2.47 -14.19
C LEU A 254 2.31 -3.78 -14.89
N LEU A 255 3.50 -3.85 -15.50
CA LEU A 255 4.05 -5.10 -16.04
C LEU A 255 4.28 -6.13 -14.93
N ILE A 256 4.82 -5.72 -13.78
CA ILE A 256 4.95 -6.61 -12.63
C ILE A 256 3.57 -7.11 -12.17
N VAL A 257 2.56 -6.24 -12.08
CA VAL A 257 1.19 -6.65 -11.73
C VAL A 257 0.62 -7.67 -12.73
N ARG A 258 0.85 -7.46 -14.04
CA ARG A 258 0.49 -8.44 -15.07
C ARG A 258 1.13 -9.80 -14.81
N ASP A 259 2.42 -9.80 -14.49
CA ASP A 259 3.19 -11.04 -14.28
C ASP A 259 2.76 -11.76 -12.99
N LEU A 260 2.35 -11.03 -11.95
CA LEU A 260 1.76 -11.59 -10.73
C LEU A 260 0.47 -12.37 -11.01
N PHE A 261 -0.41 -11.81 -11.83
CA PHE A 261 -1.67 -12.47 -12.18
C PHE A 261 -1.50 -13.46 -13.36
N LYS A 262 -0.34 -13.45 -14.06
CA LYS A 262 -0.03 -14.26 -15.26
C LYS A 262 -1.01 -14.07 -16.42
N PHE A 263 -1.81 -13.02 -16.39
CA PHE A 263 -2.84 -12.69 -17.37
C PHE A 263 -2.98 -11.17 -17.51
N GLY A 264 -3.60 -10.76 -18.60
CA GLY A 264 -3.86 -9.36 -18.91
C GLY A 264 -2.78 -8.76 -19.80
N GLN A 265 -2.95 -7.49 -20.11
CA GLN A 265 -2.07 -6.72 -20.98
C GLN A 265 -1.84 -5.34 -20.37
N VAL A 266 -0.66 -4.77 -20.66
CA VAL A 266 -0.33 -3.39 -20.34
C VAL A 266 -0.20 -2.61 -21.64
N SER A 267 -0.86 -1.48 -21.74
CA SER A 267 -0.83 -0.62 -22.92
C SER A 267 -0.93 0.85 -22.52
N VAL A 268 -0.53 1.74 -23.41
CA VAL A 268 -0.80 3.17 -23.23
C VAL A 268 -2.31 3.39 -23.26
N ARG A 269 -2.86 4.12 -22.32
CA ARG A 269 -4.26 4.53 -22.34
C ARG A 269 -4.47 5.52 -23.48
N GLY A 270 -5.36 5.20 -24.42
CA GLY A 270 -5.59 6.00 -25.62
C GLY A 270 -5.80 7.48 -25.31
N ASN A 271 -5.26 8.37 -26.15
CA ASN A 271 -5.34 9.82 -26.06
C ASN A 271 -4.81 10.45 -24.75
N THR A 272 -3.94 9.74 -24.01
CA THR A 272 -3.32 10.26 -22.78
C THR A 272 -1.81 10.20 -22.89
N ASN A 273 -1.12 11.23 -22.40
CA ASN A 273 0.33 11.26 -22.42
C ASN A 273 0.90 10.56 -21.18
N GLY A 274 1.58 9.42 -21.40
CA GLY A 274 2.30 8.70 -20.35
C GLY A 274 1.43 7.98 -19.32
N VAL A 275 0.11 7.81 -19.57
CA VAL A 275 -0.76 6.99 -18.73
C VAL A 275 -0.79 5.58 -19.30
N TYR A 276 -0.39 4.62 -18.49
CA TYR A 276 -0.42 3.20 -18.81
C TYR A 276 -1.63 2.54 -18.15
N ARG A 277 -2.19 1.55 -18.82
CA ARG A 277 -3.31 0.74 -18.35
C ARG A 277 -2.93 -0.72 -18.33
N TYR A 278 -3.02 -1.35 -17.17
CA TYR A 278 -3.18 -2.79 -17.08
C TYR A 278 -4.66 -3.15 -17.23
N HIS A 279 -4.98 -4.13 -18.06
CA HIS A 279 -6.35 -4.65 -18.19
C HIS A 279 -6.34 -6.17 -18.25
N ASN A 280 -7.30 -6.78 -17.55
CA ASN A 280 -7.57 -8.20 -17.57
C ASN A 280 -9.07 -8.42 -17.76
N ASN A 281 -9.43 -9.15 -18.83
CA ASN A 281 -10.80 -9.41 -19.23
C ASN A 281 -11.06 -10.88 -19.59
N THR A 282 -10.09 -11.74 -19.40
CA THR A 282 -10.26 -13.18 -19.61
C THR A 282 -10.79 -13.81 -18.34
N PHE A 283 -11.86 -14.60 -18.43
CA PHE A 283 -12.48 -15.20 -17.25
C PHE A 283 -11.46 -16.02 -16.43
N LYS A 284 -10.62 -16.81 -17.10
CA LYS A 284 -9.55 -17.58 -16.48
C LYS A 284 -8.54 -16.70 -15.74
N GLY A 285 -8.18 -15.55 -16.33
CA GLY A 285 -7.25 -14.58 -15.73
C GLY A 285 -7.86 -13.80 -14.57
N LEU A 286 -9.18 -13.71 -14.48
CA LEU A 286 -9.86 -13.01 -13.39
C LEU A 286 -10.00 -13.87 -12.11
N ILE A 287 -9.74 -15.18 -12.18
CA ILE A 287 -9.74 -16.06 -10.99
C ILE A 287 -8.69 -15.62 -9.97
N PRO A 288 -7.39 -15.46 -10.31
CA PRO A 288 -6.40 -14.98 -9.37
C PRO A 288 -6.69 -13.55 -8.86
N VAL A 289 -7.25 -12.66 -9.70
CA VAL A 289 -7.69 -11.32 -9.29
C VAL A 289 -8.77 -11.41 -8.20
N ARG A 290 -9.80 -12.23 -8.43
CA ARG A 290 -10.86 -12.51 -7.44
C ARG A 290 -10.27 -13.02 -6.12
N ASN A 291 -9.41 -14.02 -6.19
CA ASN A 291 -8.83 -14.63 -5.00
C ASN A 291 -7.98 -13.65 -4.20
N TYR A 292 -7.23 -12.79 -4.87
CA TYR A 292 -6.44 -11.74 -4.23
C TYR A 292 -7.33 -10.77 -3.43
N PHE A 293 -8.39 -10.22 -4.03
CA PHE A 293 -9.25 -9.25 -3.33
C PHE A 293 -10.19 -9.86 -2.29
N LEU A 294 -10.37 -11.19 -2.30
CA LEU A 294 -10.99 -11.90 -1.19
C LEU A 294 -10.03 -12.07 0.00
N ALA A 295 -8.73 -12.26 -0.26
CA ALA A 295 -7.71 -12.34 0.78
C ALA A 295 -7.34 -10.96 1.36
N PHE A 296 -7.26 -9.94 0.51
CA PHE A 296 -6.94 -8.55 0.88
C PHE A 296 -8.06 -7.60 0.46
N PRO A 297 -9.11 -7.45 1.30
CA PRO A 297 -10.29 -6.66 0.95
C PRO A 297 -9.99 -5.18 0.70
N LEU A 298 -10.70 -4.60 -0.26
CA LEU A 298 -10.73 -3.16 -0.51
C LEU A 298 -11.40 -2.43 0.66
N LYS A 299 -11.00 -1.18 0.90
CA LYS A 299 -11.47 -0.39 2.05
C LYS A 299 -12.24 0.89 1.64
N THR A 300 -12.25 1.23 0.34
CA THR A 300 -13.03 2.35 -0.18
C THR A 300 -14.37 1.88 -0.75
N LYS A 301 -15.13 2.80 -1.37
CA LYS A 301 -16.34 2.45 -2.15
C LYS A 301 -16.10 1.42 -3.24
N LYS A 302 -14.85 1.22 -3.65
CA LYS A 302 -14.52 0.18 -4.63
C LYS A 302 -14.78 -1.22 -4.09
N ALA A 303 -14.84 -1.41 -2.76
CA ALA A 303 -15.30 -2.65 -2.14
C ALA A 303 -16.72 -3.03 -2.58
N GLU A 304 -17.64 -2.05 -2.67
CA GLU A 304 -18.99 -2.32 -3.17
C GLU A 304 -19.02 -2.64 -4.66
N SER A 305 -18.19 -1.94 -5.47
CA SER A 305 -18.06 -2.25 -6.88
C SER A 305 -17.50 -3.65 -7.10
N PHE A 306 -16.52 -4.06 -6.29
CA PHE A 306 -15.98 -5.42 -6.31
C PHE A 306 -17.02 -6.47 -5.88
N LYS A 307 -17.83 -6.18 -4.85
CA LYS A 307 -18.91 -7.07 -4.41
C LYS A 307 -19.90 -7.36 -5.55
N HIS A 308 -20.38 -6.34 -6.23
CA HIS A 308 -21.26 -6.50 -7.39
C HIS A 308 -20.58 -7.19 -8.58
N TRP A 309 -19.30 -6.86 -8.81
CA TRP A 309 -18.50 -7.53 -9.83
C TRP A 309 -18.34 -9.03 -9.51
N LEU A 310 -18.14 -9.40 -8.25
CA LEU A 310 -18.03 -10.76 -7.77
C LEU A 310 -19.37 -11.53 -7.96
N GLU A 311 -20.50 -10.85 -7.75
CA GLU A 311 -21.83 -11.42 -8.02
C GLU A 311 -21.96 -11.81 -9.50
N VAL A 312 -21.63 -10.90 -10.42
CA VAL A 312 -21.63 -11.19 -11.87
C VAL A 312 -20.63 -12.29 -12.20
N PHE A 313 -19.44 -12.30 -11.58
CA PHE A 313 -18.44 -13.36 -11.76
C PHE A 313 -19.04 -14.73 -11.43
N ASN A 314 -19.74 -14.85 -10.30
CA ASN A 314 -20.38 -16.10 -9.88
C ASN A 314 -21.54 -16.50 -10.80
N MET A 315 -22.33 -15.55 -11.28
CA MET A 315 -23.39 -15.81 -12.27
C MET A 315 -22.81 -16.35 -13.59
N VAL A 316 -21.67 -15.78 -14.05
CA VAL A 316 -20.98 -16.28 -15.26
C VAL A 316 -20.41 -17.69 -15.02
N LEU A 317 -19.85 -17.96 -13.85
CA LEU A 317 -19.34 -19.27 -13.47
C LEU A 317 -20.43 -20.35 -13.50
N LYS A 318 -21.63 -20.01 -13.01
CA LYS A 318 -22.82 -20.88 -13.04
C LYS A 318 -23.53 -20.92 -14.40
N LYS A 319 -23.00 -20.21 -15.41
CA LYS A 319 -23.59 -20.07 -16.75
C LYS A 319 -24.96 -19.37 -16.78
N GLU A 320 -25.36 -18.66 -15.73
CA GLU A 320 -26.64 -17.94 -15.65
C GLU A 320 -26.73 -16.83 -16.73
N HIS A 321 -25.59 -16.28 -17.18
CA HIS A 321 -25.52 -15.30 -18.27
C HIS A 321 -25.98 -15.83 -19.64
N LEU A 322 -26.23 -17.15 -19.77
CA LEU A 322 -26.71 -17.78 -20.99
C LEU A 322 -28.25 -17.84 -21.04
N SER A 323 -28.95 -17.45 -19.97
CA SER A 323 -30.41 -17.29 -19.98
C SER A 323 -30.82 -15.83 -20.15
N PRO A 324 -31.96 -15.51 -20.74
CA PRO A 324 -32.46 -14.13 -20.84
C PRO A 324 -32.64 -13.46 -19.48
N GLU A 325 -33.15 -14.18 -18.48
CA GLU A 325 -33.38 -13.70 -17.12
C GLU A 325 -32.07 -13.39 -16.40
N GLY A 326 -31.08 -14.29 -16.53
CA GLY A 326 -29.74 -14.11 -15.97
C GLY A 326 -29.01 -12.93 -16.61
N LEU A 327 -29.12 -12.79 -17.94
CA LEU A 327 -28.55 -11.66 -18.66
C LEU A 327 -29.15 -10.32 -18.19
N GLU A 328 -30.48 -10.26 -17.97
CA GLU A 328 -31.13 -9.03 -17.51
C GLU A 328 -30.71 -8.65 -16.08
N LYS A 329 -30.59 -9.63 -15.17
CA LYS A 329 -30.00 -9.40 -13.83
C LYS A 329 -28.60 -8.82 -13.96
N ILE A 330 -27.74 -9.38 -14.82
CA ILE A 330 -26.40 -8.85 -15.05
C ILE A 330 -26.43 -7.42 -15.60
N ARG A 331 -27.38 -7.06 -16.47
CA ARG A 331 -27.55 -5.69 -16.97
C ARG A 331 -27.83 -4.70 -15.85
N VAL A 332 -28.69 -5.04 -14.91
CA VAL A 332 -29.00 -4.21 -13.74
C VAL A 332 -27.75 -4.01 -12.88
N ILE A 333 -27.04 -5.09 -12.54
CA ILE A 333 -25.82 -5.02 -11.73
C ILE A 333 -24.72 -4.22 -12.47
N ALA A 334 -24.54 -4.43 -13.77
CA ALA A 334 -23.57 -3.70 -14.58
C ALA A 334 -23.83 -2.18 -14.58
N LYS A 335 -25.09 -1.76 -14.62
CA LYS A 335 -25.46 -0.33 -14.49
C LYS A 335 -25.02 0.23 -13.14
N ILE A 336 -25.23 -0.50 -12.03
CA ILE A 336 -24.81 -0.07 -10.69
C ILE A 336 -23.30 0.13 -10.64
N ILE A 337 -22.53 -0.85 -11.12
CA ILE A 337 -21.05 -0.80 -11.13
C ILE A 337 -20.57 0.38 -11.99
N ASN A 338 -21.09 0.50 -13.22
CA ASN A 338 -20.59 1.47 -14.19
C ASN A 338 -21.00 2.91 -13.84
N ASN A 339 -22.17 3.13 -13.26
CA ASN A 339 -22.59 4.45 -12.75
C ASN A 339 -21.71 4.91 -11.59
N LYS A 340 -21.37 4.02 -10.65
CA LYS A 340 -20.41 4.34 -9.58
C LYS A 340 -19.04 4.72 -10.15
N ASN A 341 -18.58 4.03 -11.19
CA ASN A 341 -17.31 4.35 -11.86
C ASN A 341 -17.35 5.72 -12.57
N SER A 342 -18.46 6.11 -13.17
CA SER A 342 -18.61 7.42 -13.85
C SER A 342 -18.63 8.59 -12.86
N LEU A 343 -19.17 8.40 -11.65
CA LEU A 343 -19.17 9.40 -10.58
C LEU A 343 -17.79 9.60 -9.97
N ASN A 344 -16.91 8.60 -10.03
CA ASN A 344 -15.53 8.70 -9.54
C ASN A 344 -14.58 9.41 -10.52
N ASN A 345 -14.95 9.47 -11.81
CA ASN A 345 -14.13 10.08 -12.89
C ASN A 345 -14.49 11.54 -13.18
N LYS A 346 -15.43 12.15 -12.48
CA LYS A 346 -15.77 13.56 -12.51
C LYS A 346 -15.36 14.21 -11.20
#